data_dd6e41403b46fc9410ce37fa34e65747
#
_entry.id   dd6e41403b46fc9410ce37fa34e65747
#
_cell.length_a   1.000
_cell.length_b   1.000
_cell.length_c   1.000
_cell.angle_alpha   90.00
_cell.angle_beta   90.00
_cell.angle_gamma   90.00
#
_symmetry.space_group_name_H-M   'P 1'
#
loop_
_entity.id
_entity.type
_entity.pdbx_description
1 polymer ?
#
loop_
_entity_poly.entity_id
_entity_poly.type
_entity_poly.pdbx_seq_one_letter_code
_entity_poly.pdbx_strand_id
1 'polypeptide(L)'
;NLTKILGAVSTMFLCGSAFAVDSILFTPAVYPIGEVNQGDVKHFVLKGANVSGRAIQLETVMCQGTGCSNFKYPVSIANNGPVVVEFDMDFSTMEGPVSPTVVLVGTDGKPYTAALEGVVKAPVFFNEKMFDAGYYALGESREWSFYVWETDKKARPDLVLSEESAKEFAIRTKNVKVKVDENGKVTEGGKIPAVKITLSTKGMSREGWELKQKSLRKIVTFKSEKFPRATPEVLIIGYWK
;
A
#
# COMPACT_ATOMS: atom_id res chain seq x y z
N ASN A 1 26.70 -72.71 -13.78
CA ASN A 1 27.05 -71.87 -12.64
C ASN A 1 26.06 -70.67 -12.54
N LEU A 2 25.07 -70.86 -11.68
CA LEU A 2 24.07 -69.85 -11.36
C LEU A 2 24.58 -68.98 -10.18
N THR A 3 24.85 -67.72 -10.44
CA THR A 3 25.17 -66.74 -9.37
C THR A 3 23.90 -66.00 -9.02
N LYS A 4 23.37 -66.23 -7.83
CA LYS A 4 22.25 -65.52 -7.24
C LYS A 4 22.68 -64.06 -6.87
N ILE A 5 22.03 -63.07 -7.45
CA ILE A 5 22.15 -61.70 -7.02
C ILE A 5 21.01 -61.42 -6.05
N LEU A 6 21.35 -61.24 -4.76
CA LEU A 6 20.43 -60.74 -3.74
C LEU A 6 20.23 -59.23 -3.96
N GLY A 7 19.02 -58.85 -4.35
CA GLY A 7 18.62 -57.43 -4.41
C GLY A 7 18.27 -56.93 -3.00
N ALA A 8 19.04 -55.98 -2.50
CA ALA A 8 18.71 -55.25 -1.30
C ALA A 8 17.61 -54.22 -1.62
N VAL A 9 16.42 -54.45 -1.05
CA VAL A 9 15.33 -53.47 -1.07
C VAL A 9 15.68 -52.36 -0.06
N SER A 10 16.15 -51.23 -0.57
CA SER A 10 16.37 -50.03 0.22
C SER A 10 15.02 -49.35 0.48
N THR A 11 14.52 -49.52 1.69
CA THR A 11 13.30 -48.79 2.15
C THR A 11 13.66 -47.34 2.37
N MET A 12 13.39 -46.49 1.39
CA MET A 12 13.46 -45.06 1.54
C MET A 12 12.37 -44.61 2.51
N PHE A 13 12.74 -44.27 3.76
CA PHE A 13 11.92 -43.52 4.69
C PHE A 13 11.77 -42.11 4.10
N LEU A 14 10.62 -41.86 3.49
CA LEU A 14 10.15 -40.50 3.23
C LEU A 14 9.89 -39.82 4.59
N CYS A 15 10.89 -39.10 5.09
CA CYS A 15 10.70 -38.12 6.13
C CYS A 15 9.74 -37.05 5.59
N GLY A 16 8.45 -37.23 5.79
CA GLY A 16 7.44 -36.20 5.56
C GLY A 16 7.79 -34.99 6.40
N SER A 17 8.31 -33.95 5.79
CA SER A 17 8.36 -32.65 6.40
C SER A 17 6.93 -32.30 6.77
N ALA A 18 6.60 -32.37 8.06
CA ALA A 18 5.37 -31.81 8.59
C ALA A 18 5.48 -30.29 8.38
N PHE A 19 4.96 -29.81 7.26
CA PHE A 19 4.69 -28.39 7.12
C PHE A 19 3.80 -28.02 8.31
N ALA A 20 4.24 -27.07 9.12
CA ALA A 20 3.40 -26.49 10.14
C ALA A 20 2.18 -25.92 9.43
N VAL A 21 1.07 -26.64 9.48
CA VAL A 21 -0.20 -26.16 8.92
C VAL A 21 -0.56 -24.94 9.76
N ASP A 22 -0.80 -23.82 9.11
CA ASP A 22 -1.38 -22.65 9.77
C ASP A 22 -2.61 -23.14 10.54
N SER A 23 -2.64 -22.81 11.83
CA SER A 23 -3.69 -23.34 12.71
C SER A 23 -5.08 -22.76 12.42
N ILE A 24 -5.14 -21.66 11.63
CA ILE A 24 -6.36 -21.12 11.04
C ILE A 24 -6.19 -21.19 9.51
N LEU A 25 -7.08 -21.91 8.87
CA LEU A 25 -7.14 -22.02 7.42
C LEU A 25 -8.20 -21.07 6.88
N PHE A 26 -7.80 -20.04 6.17
CA PHE A 26 -8.68 -19.11 5.50
C PHE A 26 -9.11 -19.62 4.12
N THR A 27 -10.37 -19.34 3.74
CA THR A 27 -10.91 -19.74 2.46
C THR A 27 -11.69 -18.57 1.82
N PRO A 28 -11.24 -18.06 0.67
CA PRO A 28 -10.06 -18.47 -0.09
C PRO A 28 -8.75 -18.17 0.63
N ALA A 29 -7.64 -18.80 0.22
CA ALA A 29 -6.30 -18.57 0.80
C ALA A 29 -5.81 -17.13 0.57
N VAL A 30 -6.23 -16.51 -0.54
CA VAL A 30 -6.04 -15.09 -0.85
C VAL A 30 -7.40 -14.48 -1.18
N TYR A 31 -7.79 -13.45 -0.46
CA TYR A 31 -9.07 -12.77 -0.66
C TYR A 31 -8.95 -11.71 -1.75
N PRO A 32 -9.78 -11.76 -2.80
CA PRO A 32 -9.74 -10.79 -3.87
C PRO A 32 -10.34 -9.45 -3.41
N ILE A 33 -9.55 -8.39 -3.44
CA ILE A 33 -10.02 -7.01 -3.34
C ILE A 33 -10.72 -6.61 -4.66
N GLY A 34 -10.21 -7.15 -5.78
CA GLY A 34 -10.59 -6.75 -7.12
C GLY A 34 -10.01 -5.40 -7.51
N GLU A 35 -10.69 -4.70 -8.45
CA GLU A 35 -10.36 -3.32 -8.79
C GLU A 35 -11.19 -2.37 -7.92
N VAL A 36 -10.54 -1.40 -7.30
CA VAL A 36 -11.14 -0.35 -6.47
C VAL A 36 -10.58 1.01 -6.88
N ASN A 37 -11.30 2.09 -6.62
CA ASN A 37 -10.77 3.42 -6.83
C ASN A 37 -10.10 3.94 -5.56
N GLN A 38 -9.05 4.73 -5.73
CA GLN A 38 -8.48 5.48 -4.61
C GLN A 38 -9.55 6.35 -3.96
N GLY A 39 -9.68 6.27 -2.64
CA GLY A 39 -10.72 6.94 -1.88
C GLY A 39 -11.97 6.09 -1.59
N ASP A 40 -12.07 4.89 -2.16
CA ASP A 40 -13.13 3.96 -1.78
C ASP A 40 -12.87 3.41 -0.37
N VAL A 41 -13.96 3.11 0.33
CA VAL A 41 -13.95 2.30 1.56
C VAL A 41 -14.77 1.04 1.30
N LYS A 42 -14.18 -0.13 1.53
CA LYS A 42 -14.87 -1.41 1.36
C LYS A 42 -14.91 -2.21 2.63
N HIS A 43 -16.06 -2.86 2.86
CA HIS A 43 -16.22 -3.84 3.93
C HIS A 43 -15.80 -5.23 3.46
N PHE A 44 -14.99 -5.91 4.28
CA PHE A 44 -14.52 -7.27 4.03
C PHE A 44 -14.98 -8.23 5.11
N VAL A 45 -15.25 -9.47 4.69
CA VAL A 45 -15.58 -10.58 5.56
C VAL A 45 -14.65 -11.74 5.20
N LEU A 46 -13.65 -11.98 6.04
CA LEU A 46 -12.76 -13.13 5.91
C LEU A 46 -13.36 -14.32 6.61
N LYS A 47 -13.34 -15.48 5.97
CA LYS A 47 -13.86 -16.74 6.50
C LYS A 47 -12.77 -17.79 6.55
N GLY A 48 -12.78 -18.57 7.60
CA GLY A 48 -11.81 -19.66 7.78
C GLY A 48 -12.27 -20.66 8.82
N ALA A 49 -11.40 -21.60 9.16
CA ALA A 49 -11.62 -22.58 10.20
C ALA A 49 -10.37 -22.76 11.04
N ASN A 50 -10.55 -22.97 12.34
CA ASN A 50 -9.47 -23.37 13.24
C ASN A 50 -9.19 -24.87 13.04
N VAL A 51 -8.02 -25.18 12.51
CA VAL A 51 -7.55 -26.56 12.27
C VAL A 51 -6.40 -26.94 13.21
N SER A 52 -6.20 -26.21 14.29
CA SER A 52 -5.07 -26.38 15.21
C SER A 52 -5.16 -27.60 16.13
N GLY A 53 -6.31 -28.29 16.17
CA GLY A 53 -6.57 -29.37 17.14
C GLY A 53 -6.95 -28.90 18.55
N ARG A 54 -6.97 -27.56 18.80
CA ARG A 54 -7.32 -26.95 20.10
C ARG A 54 -8.14 -25.67 19.90
N ALA A 55 -8.76 -25.18 20.96
CA ALA A 55 -9.37 -23.84 20.92
C ALA A 55 -8.27 -22.77 20.85
N ILE A 56 -8.55 -21.68 20.10
CA ILE A 56 -7.69 -20.50 19.99
C ILE A 56 -8.39 -19.33 20.66
N GLN A 57 -7.67 -18.62 21.53
CA GLN A 57 -8.10 -17.35 22.11
C GLN A 57 -7.37 -16.23 21.34
N LEU A 58 -8.12 -15.27 20.80
CA LEU A 58 -7.55 -14.12 20.11
C LEU A 58 -7.38 -12.95 21.08
N GLU A 59 -6.22 -12.31 21.02
CA GLU A 59 -5.93 -11.07 21.74
C GLU A 59 -6.29 -9.86 20.88
N THR A 60 -5.86 -9.85 19.61
CA THR A 60 -6.09 -8.72 18.72
C THR A 60 -6.13 -9.15 17.25
N VAL A 61 -6.71 -8.28 16.41
CA VAL A 61 -6.67 -8.38 14.95
C VAL A 61 -6.23 -7.03 14.40
N MET A 62 -5.30 -7.06 13.45
CA MET A 62 -4.75 -5.85 12.82
C MET A 62 -4.44 -6.07 11.34
N CYS A 63 -4.30 -5.00 10.57
CA CYS A 63 -3.67 -5.06 9.25
C CYS A 63 -2.18 -4.75 9.33
N GLN A 64 -1.39 -5.44 8.53
CA GLN A 64 -0.06 -4.95 8.17
C GLN A 64 -0.22 -3.93 7.05
N GLY A 65 0.03 -2.65 7.39
CA GLY A 65 -0.20 -1.51 6.52
C GLY A 65 -1.22 -0.54 7.12
N THR A 66 -1.70 0.37 6.28
CA THR A 66 -2.67 1.42 6.66
C THR A 66 -4.07 1.08 6.14
N GLY A 67 -5.07 1.75 6.66
CA GLY A 67 -6.42 1.81 6.11
C GLY A 67 -7.43 0.83 6.70
N CYS A 68 -7.05 -0.14 7.54
CA CYS A 68 -8.04 -1.04 8.16
C CYS A 68 -8.59 -0.49 9.47
N SER A 69 -9.91 -0.63 9.65
CA SER A 69 -10.65 -0.17 10.81
C SER A 69 -11.88 -1.06 11.09
N ASN A 70 -12.59 -0.77 12.19
CA ASN A 70 -13.88 -1.40 12.52
C ASN A 70 -13.85 -2.93 12.58
N PHE A 71 -12.75 -3.50 13.12
CA PHE A 71 -12.61 -4.95 13.24
C PHE A 71 -13.66 -5.56 14.15
N LYS A 72 -14.32 -6.63 13.64
CA LYS A 72 -15.18 -7.54 14.40
C LYS A 72 -14.66 -8.95 14.23
N TYR A 73 -14.39 -9.63 15.33
CA TYR A 73 -13.84 -10.98 15.34
C TYR A 73 -14.24 -11.73 16.61
N PRO A 74 -14.28 -13.08 16.60
CA PRO A 74 -14.53 -13.87 17.79
C PRO A 74 -13.33 -13.83 18.73
N VAL A 75 -13.55 -13.58 20.01
CA VAL A 75 -12.49 -13.64 21.05
C VAL A 75 -11.97 -15.08 21.24
N SER A 76 -12.87 -16.08 21.05
CA SER A 76 -12.56 -17.50 21.19
C SER A 76 -13.06 -18.28 20.00
N ILE A 77 -12.21 -19.15 19.46
CA ILE A 77 -12.50 -20.01 18.31
C ILE A 77 -12.35 -21.45 18.77
N ALA A 78 -13.44 -22.19 18.80
CA ALA A 78 -13.42 -23.61 19.17
C ALA A 78 -12.55 -24.43 18.22
N ASN A 79 -12.08 -25.60 18.69
CA ASN A 79 -11.41 -26.56 17.82
C ASN A 79 -12.37 -26.96 16.66
N ASN A 80 -11.86 -26.94 15.44
CA ASN A 80 -12.62 -27.10 14.19
C ASN A 80 -13.78 -26.08 14.02
N GLY A 81 -13.79 -24.99 14.82
CA GLY A 81 -14.79 -23.94 14.74
C GLY A 81 -14.54 -22.97 13.59
N PRO A 82 -15.60 -22.31 13.09
CA PRO A 82 -15.48 -21.30 12.06
C PRO A 82 -14.81 -20.04 12.60
N VAL A 83 -14.06 -19.38 11.72
CA VAL A 83 -13.45 -18.07 11.95
C VAL A 83 -14.09 -17.08 10.99
N VAL A 84 -14.64 -15.99 11.51
CA VAL A 84 -15.15 -14.88 10.72
C VAL A 84 -14.54 -13.59 11.24
N VAL A 85 -13.89 -12.85 10.37
CA VAL A 85 -13.31 -11.54 10.68
C VAL A 85 -13.90 -10.52 9.72
N GLU A 86 -14.52 -9.49 10.26
CA GLU A 86 -15.07 -8.37 9.49
C GLU A 86 -14.26 -7.12 9.75
N PHE A 87 -14.05 -6.29 8.74
CA PHE A 87 -13.38 -4.99 8.87
C PHE A 87 -13.64 -4.11 7.66
N ASP A 88 -13.39 -2.82 7.81
CA ASP A 88 -13.42 -1.86 6.72
C ASP A 88 -11.98 -1.53 6.28
N MET A 89 -11.77 -1.38 4.98
CA MET A 89 -10.49 -0.95 4.41
C MET A 89 -10.69 0.31 3.58
N ASP A 90 -9.92 1.35 3.94
CA ASP A 90 -9.87 2.65 3.26
C ASP A 90 -8.69 2.65 2.27
N PHE A 91 -8.99 2.92 1.01
CA PHE A 91 -8.01 2.96 -0.08
C PHE A 91 -7.58 4.39 -0.46
N SER A 92 -7.83 5.39 0.40
CA SER A 92 -7.57 6.81 0.07
C SER A 92 -6.10 7.13 -0.20
N THR A 93 -5.17 6.40 0.44
CA THR A 93 -3.71 6.58 0.30
C THR A 93 -3.01 5.48 -0.50
N MET A 94 -3.77 4.52 -1.03
CA MET A 94 -3.22 3.38 -1.78
C MET A 94 -3.35 3.61 -3.29
N GLU A 95 -2.45 3.01 -4.07
CA GLU A 95 -2.53 2.99 -5.53
C GLU A 95 -1.76 1.83 -6.14
N GLY A 96 -2.14 1.42 -7.35
CA GLY A 96 -1.55 0.29 -8.05
C GLY A 96 -1.87 -1.06 -7.42
N PRO A 97 -1.06 -2.08 -7.66
CA PRO A 97 -1.20 -3.39 -7.01
C PRO A 97 -1.03 -3.29 -5.50
N VAL A 98 -1.94 -3.90 -4.74
CA VAL A 98 -1.91 -3.91 -3.27
C VAL A 98 -2.09 -5.34 -2.76
N SER A 99 -1.34 -5.68 -1.71
CA SER A 99 -1.37 -7.01 -1.08
C SER A 99 -1.35 -6.87 0.45
N PRO A 100 -2.39 -6.28 1.05
CA PRO A 100 -2.45 -6.15 2.51
C PRO A 100 -2.64 -7.52 3.17
N THR A 101 -2.16 -7.62 4.42
CA THR A 101 -2.30 -8.83 5.23
C THR A 101 -3.03 -8.50 6.51
N VAL A 102 -4.08 -9.27 6.83
CA VAL A 102 -4.73 -9.23 8.13
C VAL A 102 -4.08 -10.26 9.04
N VAL A 103 -3.65 -9.81 10.22
CA VAL A 103 -2.97 -10.63 11.21
C VAL A 103 -3.87 -10.76 12.44
N LEU A 104 -4.21 -11.99 12.79
CA LEU A 104 -4.86 -12.34 14.05
C LEU A 104 -3.77 -12.79 15.03
N VAL A 105 -3.75 -12.25 16.21
CA VAL A 105 -2.75 -12.61 17.24
C VAL A 105 -3.46 -13.38 18.35
N GLY A 106 -3.01 -14.59 18.61
CA GLY A 106 -3.48 -15.38 19.73
C GLY A 106 -2.93 -14.88 21.07
N THR A 107 -3.62 -15.16 22.18
CA THR A 107 -3.13 -14.85 23.55
C THR A 107 -1.81 -15.56 23.89
N ASP A 108 -1.43 -16.57 23.11
CA ASP A 108 -0.12 -17.23 23.16
C ASP A 108 0.95 -16.51 22.29
N GLY A 109 0.63 -15.35 21.74
CA GLY A 109 1.50 -14.55 20.88
C GLY A 109 1.64 -15.09 19.45
N LYS A 110 0.94 -16.18 19.09
CA LYS A 110 1.04 -16.78 17.77
C LYS A 110 0.24 -15.98 16.72
N PRO A 111 0.86 -15.58 15.58
CA PRO A 111 0.15 -14.91 14.52
C PRO A 111 -0.53 -15.89 13.56
N TYR A 112 -1.70 -15.52 13.06
CA TYR A 112 -2.44 -16.19 11.99
C TYR A 112 -2.75 -15.16 10.92
N THR A 113 -2.46 -15.44 9.66
CA THR A 113 -2.50 -14.45 8.60
C THR A 113 -3.53 -14.75 7.52
N ALA A 114 -4.21 -13.73 7.02
CA ALA A 114 -5.03 -13.78 5.82
C ALA A 114 -4.51 -12.75 4.82
N ALA A 115 -4.19 -13.20 3.61
CA ALA A 115 -3.73 -12.33 2.53
C ALA A 115 -4.91 -11.81 1.71
N LEU A 116 -4.80 -10.54 1.27
CA LEU A 116 -5.72 -9.95 0.31
C LEU A 116 -4.93 -9.45 -0.90
N GLU A 117 -5.52 -9.41 -2.09
CA GLU A 117 -4.87 -8.90 -3.29
C GLU A 117 -5.85 -8.13 -4.17
N GLY A 118 -5.36 -7.05 -4.78
CA GLY A 118 -6.15 -6.26 -5.73
C GLY A 118 -5.38 -5.12 -6.35
N VAL A 119 -6.12 -4.24 -7.03
CA VAL A 119 -5.57 -3.07 -7.70
C VAL A 119 -6.37 -1.83 -7.34
N VAL A 120 -5.69 -0.81 -6.84
CA VAL A 120 -6.28 0.50 -6.55
C VAL A 120 -6.01 1.42 -7.74
N LYS A 121 -7.08 1.91 -8.37
CA LYS A 121 -7.01 2.86 -9.47
C LYS A 121 -6.91 4.29 -8.95
N ALA A 122 -5.76 4.91 -9.16
CA ALA A 122 -5.59 6.33 -8.87
C ALA A 122 -6.37 7.18 -9.89
N PRO A 123 -7.05 8.26 -9.46
CA PRO A 123 -7.78 9.14 -10.38
C PRO A 123 -6.87 9.98 -11.27
N VAL A 124 -5.64 10.20 -10.83
CA VAL A 124 -4.64 11.01 -11.54
C VAL A 124 -3.29 10.30 -11.61
N PHE A 125 -2.57 10.54 -12.69
CA PHE A 125 -1.20 10.11 -12.89
C PHE A 125 -0.23 11.28 -12.76
N PHE A 126 0.90 11.02 -12.11
CA PHE A 126 2.06 11.89 -12.06
C PHE A 126 3.18 11.28 -12.90
N ASN A 127 3.86 12.08 -13.72
CA ASN A 127 5.03 11.56 -14.45
C ASN A 127 6.21 11.28 -13.51
N GLU A 128 6.22 11.93 -12.33
CA GLU A 128 7.21 11.74 -11.29
C GLU A 128 6.56 11.96 -9.93
N LYS A 129 6.83 11.06 -8.97
CA LYS A 129 6.26 11.10 -7.62
C LYS A 129 7.32 11.22 -6.53
N MET A 130 8.59 11.09 -6.87
CA MET A 130 9.67 11.17 -5.90
C MET A 130 10.73 12.16 -6.38
N PHE A 131 11.02 13.14 -5.54
CA PHE A 131 11.95 14.22 -5.83
C PHE A 131 13.12 14.20 -4.86
N ASP A 132 14.34 14.28 -5.39
CA ASP A 132 15.55 14.40 -4.58
C ASP A 132 15.81 15.87 -4.23
N ALA A 133 15.83 16.17 -2.95
CA ALA A 133 16.23 17.49 -2.43
C ALA A 133 17.76 17.55 -2.18
N GLY A 134 18.48 16.44 -2.30
CA GLY A 134 19.90 16.37 -1.96
C GLY A 134 20.14 16.80 -0.50
N TYR A 135 21.18 17.59 -0.28
CA TYR A 135 21.44 18.21 1.03
C TYR A 135 20.65 19.51 1.14
N TYR A 136 19.69 19.57 2.07
CA TYR A 136 18.78 20.68 2.28
C TYR A 136 19.06 21.42 3.61
N ALA A 137 19.19 22.73 3.54
CA ALA A 137 19.29 23.57 4.73
C ALA A 137 17.92 24.12 5.14
N LEU A 138 17.70 24.33 6.45
CA LEU A 138 16.47 24.93 6.95
C LEU A 138 16.25 26.30 6.29
N GLY A 139 15.04 26.54 5.77
CA GLY A 139 14.67 27.76 5.07
C GLY A 139 15.18 27.88 3.63
N GLU A 140 15.90 26.90 3.12
CA GLU A 140 16.34 26.87 1.71
C GLU A 140 15.12 26.76 0.78
N SER A 141 15.12 27.54 -0.33
CA SER A 141 14.09 27.42 -1.35
C SER A 141 14.51 26.44 -2.43
N ARG A 142 13.61 25.56 -2.84
CA ARG A 142 13.78 24.62 -3.95
C ARG A 142 12.51 24.51 -4.77
N GLU A 143 12.68 24.18 -6.05
CA GLU A 143 11.58 23.97 -6.98
C GLU A 143 11.71 22.66 -7.73
N TRP A 144 10.59 21.98 -7.93
CA TRP A 144 10.45 20.80 -8.77
C TRP A 144 9.28 21.00 -9.72
N SER A 145 9.39 20.52 -10.95
CA SER A 145 8.31 20.59 -11.94
C SER A 145 7.96 19.20 -12.45
N PHE A 146 6.67 18.92 -12.52
CA PHE A 146 6.14 17.65 -12.99
C PHE A 146 4.79 17.84 -13.68
N TYR A 147 4.35 16.80 -14.38
CA TYR A 147 3.08 16.79 -15.11
C TYR A 147 2.09 15.86 -14.43
N VAL A 148 0.81 16.28 -14.40
CA VAL A 148 -0.30 15.50 -13.86
C VAL A 148 -1.43 15.47 -14.86
N TRP A 149 -2.05 14.32 -15.07
CA TRP A 149 -3.23 14.14 -15.89
C TRP A 149 -4.20 13.13 -15.28
N GLU A 150 -5.47 13.22 -15.65
CA GLU A 150 -6.48 12.26 -15.18
C GLU A 150 -6.29 10.89 -15.85
N THR A 151 -6.63 9.84 -15.13
CA THR A 151 -6.50 8.45 -15.60
C THR A 151 -7.30 8.19 -16.88
N ASP A 152 -8.48 8.82 -17.03
CA ASP A 152 -9.33 8.70 -18.21
C ASP A 152 -8.87 9.56 -19.41
N LYS A 153 -7.87 10.43 -19.19
CA LYS A 153 -7.24 11.31 -20.21
C LYS A 153 -8.21 12.28 -20.89
N LYS A 154 -9.40 12.55 -20.31
CA LYS A 154 -10.43 13.40 -20.91
C LYS A 154 -10.40 14.84 -20.43
N ALA A 155 -10.07 15.03 -19.19
CA ALA A 155 -10.05 16.34 -18.54
C ALA A 155 -8.70 16.65 -17.89
N ARG A 156 -8.56 17.86 -17.36
CA ARG A 156 -7.43 18.26 -16.52
C ARG A 156 -7.76 18.06 -15.07
N PRO A 157 -6.80 17.55 -14.28
CA PRO A 157 -6.98 17.50 -12.82
C PRO A 157 -7.04 18.91 -12.23
N ASP A 158 -7.81 19.04 -11.14
CA ASP A 158 -8.03 20.27 -10.38
C ASP A 158 -7.23 20.31 -9.07
N LEU A 159 -6.01 19.77 -9.06
CA LEU A 159 -5.21 19.58 -7.85
C LEU A 159 -4.81 20.89 -7.19
N VAL A 160 -5.05 20.97 -5.87
CA VAL A 160 -4.53 21.99 -4.97
C VAL A 160 -3.78 21.33 -3.83
N LEU A 161 -2.88 22.05 -3.16
CA LEU A 161 -2.22 21.51 -1.97
C LEU A 161 -3.23 21.29 -0.84
N SER A 162 -3.03 20.23 -0.06
CA SER A 162 -3.72 20.08 1.22
C SER A 162 -3.33 21.22 2.16
N GLU A 163 -4.15 21.49 3.17
CA GLU A 163 -3.86 22.55 4.16
C GLU A 163 -2.52 22.35 4.88
N GLU A 164 -2.20 21.07 5.17
CA GLU A 164 -0.93 20.72 5.81
C GLU A 164 0.25 20.98 4.88
N SER A 165 0.18 20.50 3.63
CA SER A 165 1.24 20.73 2.65
C SER A 165 1.40 22.21 2.29
N ALA A 166 0.32 23.00 2.31
CA ALA A 166 0.36 24.43 2.02
C ALA A 166 1.10 25.28 3.07
N LYS A 167 1.37 24.72 4.25
CA LYS A 167 2.21 25.39 5.27
C LYS A 167 3.66 25.50 4.81
N GLU A 168 4.20 24.44 4.22
CA GLU A 168 5.62 24.34 3.83
C GLU A 168 5.85 24.54 2.32
N PHE A 169 4.81 24.38 1.50
CA PHE A 169 4.92 24.39 0.04
C PHE A 169 3.98 25.39 -0.61
N ALA A 170 4.33 25.77 -1.84
CA ALA A 170 3.46 26.51 -2.76
C ALA A 170 3.49 25.82 -4.12
N ILE A 171 2.42 25.98 -4.90
CA ILE A 171 2.36 25.50 -6.28
C ILE A 171 2.05 26.63 -7.25
N ARG A 172 2.66 26.53 -8.45
CA ARG A 172 2.22 27.23 -9.65
C ARG A 172 1.77 26.19 -10.66
N THR A 173 0.64 26.43 -11.30
CA THR A 173 0.04 25.52 -12.24
C THR A 173 -0.01 26.14 -13.63
N LYS A 174 0.24 25.33 -14.67
CA LYS A 174 0.09 25.71 -16.06
C LYS A 174 -0.66 24.63 -16.82
N ASN A 175 -1.75 24.99 -17.48
CA ASN A 175 -2.48 24.08 -18.35
C ASN A 175 -1.64 23.76 -19.60
N VAL A 176 -1.45 22.47 -19.85
CA VAL A 176 -0.67 21.96 -20.97
C VAL A 176 -1.41 20.79 -21.63
N LYS A 177 -0.89 20.33 -22.76
CA LYS A 177 -1.20 19.03 -23.36
C LYS A 177 0.08 18.23 -23.43
N VAL A 178 0.04 16.96 -23.02
CA VAL A 178 1.21 16.08 -23.01
C VAL A 178 1.05 14.88 -23.94
N LYS A 179 2.19 14.32 -24.32
CA LYS A 179 2.34 13.03 -24.94
C LYS A 179 3.15 12.14 -24.02
N VAL A 180 2.70 10.92 -23.80
CA VAL A 180 3.43 9.88 -23.07
C VAL A 180 3.89 8.87 -24.10
N ASP A 181 5.19 8.61 -24.18
CA ASP A 181 5.76 7.61 -25.08
C ASP A 181 5.69 6.18 -24.48
N GLU A 182 6.15 5.20 -25.21
CA GLU A 182 6.16 3.79 -24.80
C GLU A 182 7.03 3.51 -23.55
N ASN A 183 8.02 4.36 -23.28
CA ASN A 183 8.89 4.28 -22.11
C ASN A 183 8.36 5.10 -20.92
N GLY A 184 7.15 5.67 -21.03
CA GLY A 184 6.56 6.51 -19.99
C GLY A 184 7.10 7.94 -19.92
N LYS A 185 8.00 8.36 -20.82
CA LYS A 185 8.52 9.72 -20.86
C LYS A 185 7.46 10.70 -21.33
N VAL A 186 7.29 11.77 -20.56
CA VAL A 186 6.28 12.80 -20.80
C VAL A 186 6.89 14.04 -21.46
N THR A 187 6.25 14.53 -22.53
CA THR A 187 6.65 15.75 -23.24
C THR A 187 5.44 16.62 -23.52
N GLU A 188 5.61 17.96 -23.56
CA GLU A 188 4.57 18.89 -23.97
C GLU A 188 4.29 18.79 -25.49
N GLY A 189 3.11 19.27 -25.93
CA GLY A 189 2.71 19.26 -27.33
C GLY A 189 1.90 18.04 -27.76
N GLY A 190 1.46 17.19 -26.84
CA GLY A 190 0.62 16.02 -27.10
C GLY A 190 -0.89 16.31 -27.17
N LYS A 191 -1.70 15.26 -26.97
CA LYS A 191 -3.18 15.34 -27.00
C LYS A 191 -3.82 15.20 -25.61
N ILE A 192 -3.12 14.66 -24.61
CA ILE A 192 -3.64 14.39 -23.27
C ILE A 192 -3.72 15.70 -22.50
N PRO A 193 -4.91 16.12 -22.05
CA PRO A 193 -5.04 17.30 -21.19
C PRO A 193 -4.30 17.06 -19.87
N ALA A 194 -3.43 17.98 -19.47
CA ALA A 194 -2.59 17.86 -18.29
C ALA A 194 -2.37 19.22 -17.63
N VAL A 195 -1.88 19.18 -16.40
CA VAL A 195 -1.39 20.33 -15.66
C VAL A 195 0.10 20.15 -15.38
N LYS A 196 0.91 21.14 -15.75
CA LYS A 196 2.28 21.24 -15.25
C LYS A 196 2.23 21.90 -13.89
N ILE A 197 2.71 21.23 -12.87
CA ILE A 197 2.83 21.75 -11.52
C ILE A 197 4.31 22.09 -11.28
N THR A 198 4.56 23.31 -10.80
CA THR A 198 5.83 23.71 -10.21
C THR A 198 5.61 23.83 -8.71
N LEU A 199 6.18 22.88 -7.97
CA LEU A 199 6.16 22.82 -6.52
C LEU A 199 7.38 23.55 -5.98
N SER A 200 7.20 24.52 -5.09
CA SER A 200 8.27 25.26 -4.44
C SER A 200 8.16 25.17 -2.92
N THR A 201 9.31 25.11 -2.23
CA THR A 201 9.33 25.20 -0.77
C THR A 201 9.17 26.62 -0.29
N LYS A 202 8.40 26.82 0.78
CA LYS A 202 8.36 28.06 1.58
C LYS A 202 9.37 28.02 2.74
N GLY A 203 10.07 26.92 2.89
CA GLY A 203 10.95 26.57 4.00
C GLY A 203 10.41 25.32 4.71
N MET A 204 10.99 24.15 4.42
CA MET A 204 10.59 22.92 5.12
C MET A 204 11.05 22.95 6.57
N SER A 205 10.17 22.59 7.50
CA SER A 205 10.48 22.47 8.92
C SER A 205 11.08 21.09 9.23
N ARG A 206 11.79 21.01 10.34
CA ARG A 206 12.36 19.78 10.87
C ARG A 206 11.75 19.52 12.23
N GLU A 207 10.86 18.56 12.34
CA GLU A 207 10.06 18.29 13.52
C GLU A 207 10.10 16.84 13.99
N GLY A 208 9.79 16.61 15.28
CA GLY A 208 9.62 15.29 15.83
C GLY A 208 10.85 14.39 15.69
N TRP A 209 10.66 13.20 15.12
CA TRP A 209 11.72 12.22 14.90
C TRP A 209 12.82 12.72 13.94
N GLU A 210 12.49 13.61 13.00
CA GLU A 210 13.44 14.17 12.04
C GLU A 210 14.53 15.02 12.73
N LEU A 211 14.26 15.57 13.92
CA LEU A 211 15.28 16.33 14.67
C LEU A 211 16.53 15.50 15.00
N LYS A 212 16.38 14.19 15.11
CA LYS A 212 17.44 13.24 15.45
C LYS A 212 18.05 12.54 14.22
N GLN A 213 17.43 12.69 13.05
CA GLN A 213 17.87 12.02 11.83
C GLN A 213 18.45 13.00 10.82
N LYS A 214 19.42 12.52 10.02
CA LYS A 214 19.94 13.28 8.89
C LYS A 214 19.12 13.13 7.63
N SER A 215 18.28 12.08 7.53
CA SER A 215 17.39 11.86 6.39
C SER A 215 16.23 12.85 6.39
N LEU A 216 15.96 13.46 5.23
CA LEU A 216 14.79 14.27 4.94
C LEU A 216 13.78 13.40 4.21
N ARG A 217 12.54 13.41 4.70
CA ARG A 217 11.40 12.77 4.02
C ARG A 217 10.16 13.63 4.25
N LYS A 218 9.64 14.21 3.18
CA LYS A 218 8.39 15.01 3.22
C LYS A 218 7.40 14.45 2.21
N ILE A 219 6.17 14.22 2.66
CA ILE A 219 5.05 13.84 1.80
C ILE A 219 4.27 15.12 1.51
N VAL A 220 4.08 15.43 0.23
CA VAL A 220 3.28 16.56 -0.23
C VAL A 220 1.97 16.00 -0.78
N THR A 221 0.88 16.27 -0.08
CA THR A 221 -0.45 15.78 -0.43
C THR A 221 -1.26 16.84 -1.17
N PHE A 222 -2.09 16.36 -2.10
CA PHE A 222 -3.00 17.18 -2.88
C PHE A 222 -4.45 16.84 -2.58
N LYS A 223 -5.33 17.82 -2.80
CA LYS A 223 -6.78 17.66 -2.78
C LYS A 223 -7.35 17.95 -4.18
N SER A 224 -8.49 17.39 -4.48
CA SER A 224 -9.26 17.61 -5.70
C SER A 224 -10.74 17.68 -5.35
N GLU A 225 -11.48 18.63 -5.91
CA GLU A 225 -12.94 18.66 -5.79
C GLU A 225 -13.59 17.52 -6.57
N LYS A 226 -12.99 17.12 -7.70
CA LYS A 226 -13.47 15.99 -8.51
C LYS A 226 -13.28 14.64 -7.82
N PHE A 227 -12.24 14.50 -7.01
CA PHE A 227 -11.85 13.25 -6.34
C PHE A 227 -11.67 13.49 -4.83
N PRO A 228 -12.72 13.88 -4.10
CA PRO A 228 -12.60 14.41 -2.73
C PRO A 228 -12.10 13.40 -1.69
N ARG A 229 -12.17 12.11 -2.00
CA ARG A 229 -11.68 11.05 -1.10
C ARG A 229 -10.29 10.53 -1.47
N ALA A 230 -9.81 10.82 -2.67
CA ALA A 230 -8.44 10.45 -3.06
C ALA A 230 -7.45 11.44 -2.44
N THR A 231 -6.29 10.93 -2.04
CA THR A 231 -5.20 11.74 -1.52
C THR A 231 -3.96 11.54 -2.40
N PRO A 232 -3.92 12.16 -3.60
CA PRO A 232 -2.74 12.09 -4.45
C PRO A 232 -1.55 12.73 -3.73
N GLU A 233 -0.38 12.11 -3.84
CA GLU A 233 0.81 12.57 -3.13
C GLU A 233 2.09 12.46 -3.95
N VAL A 234 3.08 13.27 -3.58
CA VAL A 234 4.46 13.14 -4.02
C VAL A 234 5.39 13.13 -2.82
N LEU A 235 6.53 12.48 -2.97
CA LEU A 235 7.53 12.31 -1.91
C LEU A 235 8.77 13.14 -2.23
N ILE A 236 9.25 13.91 -1.27
CA ILE A 236 10.54 14.60 -1.32
C ILE A 236 11.47 13.89 -0.35
N ILE A 237 12.62 13.45 -0.86
CA ILE A 237 13.66 12.78 -0.08
C ILE A 237 14.97 13.56 -0.15
N GLY A 238 15.86 13.35 0.80
CA GLY A 238 17.18 13.97 0.84
C GLY A 238 17.82 13.87 2.22
N TYR A 239 18.68 14.82 2.52
CA TYR A 239 19.40 14.89 3.79
C TYR A 239 19.41 16.31 4.33
N TRP A 240 19.21 16.45 5.64
CA TRP A 240 19.41 17.72 6.34
C TRP A 240 20.89 18.07 6.43
N LYS A 241 21.22 19.33 6.12
CA LYS A 241 22.54 19.92 6.37
C LYS A 241 22.78 20.15 7.86
#